data_0300056eabfeafc5a042035d45560116
#
_entry.id   0300056eabfeafc5a042035d45560116
#
_cell.length_a   1.000
_cell.length_b   1.000
_cell.length_c   1.000
_cell.angle_alpha   90.00
_cell.angle_beta   90.00
_cell.angle_gamma   90.00
#
_symmetry.space_group_name_H-M   'P 1'
#
loop_
_entity.id
_entity.type
_entity.pdbx_description
1 polymer ?
#
loop_
_entity_poly.entity_id
_entity_poly.type
_entity_poly.pdbx_seq_one_letter_code
_entity_poly.pdbx_strand_id
1 'polypeptide(L)'
;MERCINNAEFIEELRGFLYRAQKHGYGGAEKPIDIADGGHILRYKEGDWEYIDTWYGGEPFSGLTKITYQGVVCWTMVYRGEVKAIVNKHSVYACLRPALEQCDPKSPWRGPEVFVAKNGLRYINQWKGNIDNFEGEEFIYDRTIWSLYSAHYLGGLVDLR
;
A
#
# COMPACT_ATOMS: atom_id res chain seq x y z
N MET A 1 -13.02 -24.55 -10.34
CA MET A 1 -13.27 -23.19 -10.89
C MET A 1 -11.94 -22.61 -11.31
N GLU A 2 -11.49 -23.03 -12.51
CA GLU A 2 -10.24 -22.55 -13.11
C GLU A 2 -10.52 -21.20 -13.83
N ARG A 3 -10.63 -20.11 -13.09
CA ARG A 3 -10.38 -18.82 -13.72
C ARG A 3 -8.87 -18.65 -13.75
N CYS A 4 -8.32 -18.71 -14.95
CA CYS A 4 -6.92 -18.44 -15.21
C CYS A 4 -6.57 -17.05 -14.68
N ILE A 5 -5.85 -16.99 -13.57
CA ILE A 5 -5.34 -15.74 -12.94
C ILE A 5 -4.42 -14.96 -13.92
N ASN A 6 -3.99 -15.57 -14.99
CA ASN A 6 -3.25 -14.94 -16.08
C ASN A 6 -4.13 -14.36 -17.20
N ASN A 7 -5.44 -14.20 -16.98
CA ASN A 7 -6.30 -13.53 -17.93
C ASN A 7 -6.10 -12.00 -17.79
N ALA A 8 -5.80 -11.33 -18.89
CA ALA A 8 -5.61 -9.87 -18.93
C ALA A 8 -6.81 -9.11 -18.33
N GLU A 9 -8.02 -9.61 -18.52
CA GLU A 9 -9.25 -9.05 -17.95
C GLU A 9 -9.24 -9.10 -16.41
N PHE A 10 -8.88 -10.25 -15.82
CA PHE A 10 -8.77 -10.39 -14.37
C PHE A 10 -7.70 -9.46 -13.78
N ILE A 11 -6.58 -9.31 -14.46
CA ILE A 11 -5.49 -8.40 -14.05
C ILE A 11 -5.98 -6.94 -14.05
N GLU A 12 -6.75 -6.53 -15.05
CA GLU A 12 -7.31 -5.17 -15.11
C GLU A 12 -8.38 -4.94 -14.04
N GLU A 13 -9.25 -5.93 -13.78
CA GLU A 13 -10.22 -5.86 -12.69
C GLU A 13 -9.53 -5.74 -11.32
N LEU A 14 -8.50 -6.56 -11.06
CA LEU A 14 -7.68 -6.51 -9.85
C LEU A 14 -7.03 -5.13 -9.69
N ARG A 15 -6.42 -4.61 -10.76
CA ARG A 15 -5.77 -3.29 -10.75
C ARG A 15 -6.77 -2.18 -10.43
N GLY A 16 -7.92 -2.19 -11.07
CA GLY A 16 -9.00 -1.24 -10.83
C GLY A 16 -9.55 -1.31 -9.40
N PHE A 17 -9.74 -2.52 -8.88
CA PHE A 17 -10.16 -2.72 -7.50
C PHE A 17 -9.12 -2.22 -6.50
N LEU A 18 -7.84 -2.59 -6.67
CA LEU A 18 -6.76 -2.13 -5.79
C LEU A 18 -6.66 -0.59 -5.77
N TYR A 19 -6.78 0.05 -6.94
CA TYR A 19 -6.80 1.51 -7.04
C TYR A 19 -7.92 2.15 -6.19
N ARG A 20 -9.13 1.62 -6.28
CA ARG A 20 -10.26 2.11 -5.46
C ARG A 20 -10.06 1.83 -3.98
N ALA A 21 -9.56 0.64 -3.63
CA ALA A 21 -9.27 0.26 -2.24
C ALA A 21 -8.22 1.17 -1.60
N GLN A 22 -7.16 1.52 -2.31
CA GLN A 22 -6.14 2.46 -1.83
C GLN A 22 -6.71 3.84 -1.54
N LYS A 23 -7.57 4.35 -2.42
CA LYS A 23 -8.24 5.64 -2.20
C LYS A 23 -9.19 5.63 -1.01
N HIS A 24 -9.93 4.56 -0.80
CA HIS A 24 -10.82 4.41 0.35
C HIS A 24 -10.06 4.22 1.66
N GLY A 25 -9.01 3.42 1.68
CA GLY A 25 -8.25 3.12 2.88
C GLY A 25 -7.50 4.31 3.44
N TYR A 26 -6.77 5.02 2.61
CA TYR A 26 -5.99 6.20 3.02
C TYR A 26 -6.79 7.51 2.92
N GLY A 27 -7.84 7.56 2.11
CA GLY A 27 -8.78 8.69 1.96
C GLY A 27 -9.77 8.86 3.11
N GLY A 28 -9.74 7.99 4.12
CA GLY A 28 -10.39 8.23 5.41
C GLY A 28 -11.84 7.80 5.55
N ALA A 29 -12.41 7.05 4.61
CA ALA A 29 -13.76 6.50 4.77
C ALA A 29 -13.79 5.32 5.76
N GLU A 30 -12.76 4.48 5.74
CA GLU A 30 -12.62 3.33 6.62
C GLU A 30 -11.64 3.61 7.75
N LYS A 31 -11.98 3.19 8.97
CA LYS A 31 -11.09 3.30 10.13
C LYS A 31 -10.48 1.94 10.43
N PRO A 32 -9.17 1.89 10.71
CA PRO A 32 -8.55 0.67 11.19
C PRO A 32 -9.19 0.17 12.48
N ILE A 33 -9.26 -1.15 12.62
CA ILE A 33 -9.71 -1.83 13.82
C ILE A 33 -8.48 -2.42 14.52
N ASP A 34 -8.35 -2.17 15.81
CA ASP A 34 -7.32 -2.77 16.66
C ASP A 34 -7.66 -4.23 16.93
N ILE A 35 -6.67 -5.12 16.85
CA ILE A 35 -6.81 -6.54 17.12
C ILE A 35 -6.04 -6.95 18.39
N ALA A 36 -6.44 -8.08 18.97
CA ALA A 36 -6.00 -8.49 20.31
C ALA A 36 -4.48 -8.72 20.46
N ASP A 37 -3.78 -8.99 19.36
CA ASP A 37 -2.33 -9.21 19.33
C ASP A 37 -1.51 -7.91 19.14
N GLY A 38 -2.18 -6.75 19.17
CA GLY A 38 -1.56 -5.44 19.00
C GLY A 38 -1.44 -4.98 17.54
N GLY A 39 -2.01 -5.72 16.61
CA GLY A 39 -2.10 -5.33 15.22
C GLY A 39 -3.28 -4.41 14.90
N HIS A 40 -3.31 -3.92 13.68
CA HIS A 40 -4.39 -3.12 13.12
C HIS A 40 -4.85 -3.74 11.81
N ILE A 41 -6.16 -3.71 11.55
CA ILE A 41 -6.74 -4.21 10.30
C ILE A 41 -7.57 -3.12 9.64
N LEU A 42 -7.34 -2.88 8.36
CA LEU A 42 -8.19 -2.10 7.48
C LEU A 42 -8.84 -3.02 6.45
N ARG A 43 -10.15 -2.85 6.22
CA ARG A 43 -10.89 -3.64 5.23
C ARG A 43 -11.64 -2.74 4.28
N TYR A 44 -11.70 -3.15 3.02
CA TYR A 44 -12.58 -2.57 2.00
C TYR A 44 -13.14 -3.68 1.13
N LYS A 45 -14.44 -3.65 0.87
CA LYS A 45 -15.12 -4.68 0.09
C LYS A 45 -15.98 -4.06 -1.02
N GLU A 46 -15.93 -4.66 -2.21
CA GLU A 46 -16.72 -4.28 -3.38
C GLU A 46 -17.04 -5.54 -4.19
N GLY A 47 -18.33 -5.94 -4.19
CA GLY A 47 -18.76 -7.16 -4.84
C GLY A 47 -18.05 -8.41 -4.31
N ASP A 48 -17.42 -9.14 -5.21
CA ASP A 48 -16.65 -10.35 -4.90
C ASP A 48 -15.22 -10.08 -4.42
N TRP A 49 -14.80 -8.81 -4.46
CA TRP A 49 -13.47 -8.38 -4.08
C TRP A 49 -13.41 -7.88 -2.64
N GLU A 50 -12.37 -8.26 -1.91
CA GLU A 50 -12.07 -7.73 -0.59
C GLU A 50 -10.57 -7.42 -0.44
N TYR A 51 -10.27 -6.21 0.01
CA TYR A 51 -8.96 -5.73 0.40
C TYR A 51 -8.83 -5.83 1.92
N ILE A 52 -7.76 -6.43 2.40
CA ILE A 52 -7.45 -6.56 3.82
C ILE A 52 -5.99 -6.16 4.03
N ASP A 53 -5.77 -5.10 4.76
CA ASP A 53 -4.44 -4.67 5.18
C ASP A 53 -4.27 -4.88 6.68
N THR A 54 -3.26 -5.63 7.07
CA THR A 54 -2.94 -5.91 8.48
C THR A 54 -1.52 -5.47 8.75
N TRP A 55 -1.34 -4.62 9.77
CA TRP A 55 0.01 -4.17 10.15
C TRP A 55 0.22 -4.14 11.65
N TYR A 56 1.48 -4.16 12.03
CA TYR A 56 1.98 -4.16 13.40
C TYR A 56 3.02 -3.08 13.58
N GLY A 57 3.08 -2.56 14.81
CA GLY A 57 4.05 -1.54 15.20
C GLY A 57 3.64 -0.14 14.77
N GLY A 58 4.39 0.82 15.27
CA GLY A 58 4.27 2.22 14.88
C GLY A 58 5.54 2.68 14.17
N GLU A 59 6.70 2.54 14.84
CA GLU A 59 8.01 2.86 14.28
C GLU A 59 9.07 1.93 14.89
N PRO A 60 9.58 0.97 14.12
CA PRO A 60 9.20 0.58 12.76
C PRO A 60 7.84 -0.12 12.69
N PHE A 61 7.26 -0.17 11.50
CA PHE A 61 6.05 -0.93 11.19
C PHE A 61 6.29 -1.98 10.11
N SER A 62 5.47 -3.02 10.10
CA SER A 62 5.41 -3.97 8.99
C SER A 62 4.01 -4.52 8.83
N GLY A 63 3.66 -4.92 7.62
CA GLY A 63 2.33 -5.40 7.34
C GLY A 63 2.24 -6.29 6.10
N LEU A 64 1.04 -6.79 5.94
CA LEU A 64 0.60 -7.62 4.82
C LEU A 64 -0.72 -7.09 4.30
N THR A 65 -0.72 -6.66 3.06
CA THR A 65 -1.94 -6.43 2.30
C THR A 65 -2.29 -7.69 1.52
N LYS A 66 -3.54 -8.12 1.57
CA LYS A 66 -4.05 -9.20 0.74
C LYS A 66 -5.35 -8.79 0.05
N ILE A 67 -5.53 -9.26 -1.18
CA ILE A 67 -6.79 -9.14 -1.91
C ILE A 67 -7.36 -10.53 -2.11
N THR A 68 -8.64 -10.67 -1.80
CA THR A 68 -9.41 -11.89 -2.10
C THR A 68 -10.39 -11.62 -3.23
N TYR A 69 -10.60 -12.63 -4.04
CA TYR A 69 -11.68 -12.71 -5.00
C TYR A 69 -12.55 -13.93 -4.69
N GLN A 70 -13.84 -13.72 -4.46
CA GLN A 70 -14.79 -14.77 -4.03
C GLN A 70 -14.28 -15.54 -2.78
N GLY A 71 -13.66 -14.81 -1.83
CA GLY A 71 -13.16 -15.37 -0.58
C GLY A 71 -11.80 -16.07 -0.67
N VAL A 72 -11.19 -16.15 -1.86
CA VAL A 72 -9.88 -16.80 -2.05
C VAL A 72 -8.81 -15.72 -2.28
N VAL A 73 -7.69 -15.80 -1.56
CA VAL A 73 -6.58 -14.83 -1.71
C VAL A 73 -5.96 -15.00 -3.10
N CYS A 74 -5.93 -13.91 -3.88
CA CYS A 74 -5.37 -13.90 -5.24
C CYS A 74 -4.14 -12.99 -5.39
N TRP A 75 -3.94 -12.06 -4.46
CA TRP A 75 -2.82 -11.11 -4.49
C TRP A 75 -2.38 -10.72 -3.09
N THR A 76 -1.08 -10.51 -2.91
CA THR A 76 -0.49 -10.08 -1.64
C THR A 76 0.62 -9.06 -1.85
N MET A 77 0.83 -8.20 -0.83
CA MET A 77 1.98 -7.32 -0.71
C MET A 77 2.45 -7.31 0.74
N VAL A 78 3.71 -7.58 0.96
CA VAL A 78 4.37 -7.37 2.26
C VAL A 78 5.14 -6.06 2.23
N TYR A 79 5.18 -5.36 3.37
CA TYR A 79 5.89 -4.10 3.49
C TYR A 79 6.47 -3.91 4.88
N ARG A 80 7.55 -3.14 4.95
CA ARG A 80 8.18 -2.73 6.19
C ARG A 80 8.76 -1.33 6.01
N GLY A 81 8.55 -0.47 6.99
CA GLY A 81 9.07 0.89 6.95
C GLY A 81 9.27 1.50 8.33
N GLU A 82 9.90 2.66 8.35
CA GLU A 82 10.11 3.44 9.57
C GLU A 82 10.30 4.94 9.29
N VAL A 83 9.88 5.76 10.25
CA VAL A 83 10.30 7.16 10.39
C VAL A 83 11.54 7.19 11.28
N LYS A 84 12.55 7.97 10.91
CA LYS A 84 13.75 8.12 11.76
C LYS A 84 13.40 8.71 13.12
N ALA A 85 13.98 8.15 14.19
CA ALA A 85 13.61 8.44 15.59
C ALA A 85 13.72 9.92 15.99
N ILE A 86 14.60 10.69 15.34
CA ILE A 86 14.81 12.13 15.61
C ILE A 86 13.82 13.06 14.91
N VAL A 87 12.90 12.49 14.12
CA VAL A 87 11.98 13.25 13.27
C VAL A 87 10.58 13.26 13.88
N ASN A 88 9.88 14.39 13.69
CA ASN A 88 8.45 14.45 14.02
C ASN A 88 7.64 13.59 13.04
N LYS A 89 7.21 12.41 13.50
CA LYS A 89 6.44 11.45 12.70
C LYS A 89 5.14 12.03 12.14
N HIS A 90 4.48 12.96 12.84
CA HIS A 90 3.24 13.58 12.35
C HIS A 90 3.47 14.39 11.08
N SER A 91 4.60 15.09 10.96
CA SER A 91 4.97 15.82 9.73
C SER A 91 5.22 14.86 8.57
N VAL A 92 5.87 13.72 8.83
CA VAL A 92 6.15 12.70 7.83
C VAL A 92 4.84 12.05 7.36
N TYR A 93 3.94 11.66 8.27
CA TYR A 93 2.64 11.10 7.90
C TYR A 93 1.72 12.11 7.19
N ALA A 94 1.86 13.40 7.46
CA ALA A 94 1.18 14.46 6.71
C ALA A 94 1.65 14.57 5.24
N CYS A 95 2.80 13.97 4.91
CA CYS A 95 3.25 13.76 3.54
C CYS A 95 2.84 12.38 2.99
N LEU A 96 3.09 11.32 3.77
CA LEU A 96 2.89 9.95 3.33
C LEU A 96 1.42 9.64 2.97
N ARG A 97 0.48 9.99 3.83
CA ARG A 97 -0.94 9.68 3.61
C ARG A 97 -1.48 10.27 2.32
N PRO A 98 -1.35 11.59 2.06
CA PRO A 98 -1.78 12.16 0.77
C PRO A 98 -1.05 11.58 -0.44
N ALA A 99 0.23 11.20 -0.29
CA ALA A 99 0.97 10.54 -1.37
C ALA A 99 0.35 9.19 -1.72
N LEU A 100 0.02 8.38 -0.72
CA LEU A 100 -0.63 7.06 -0.94
C LEU A 100 -2.03 7.19 -1.55
N GLU A 101 -2.80 8.24 -1.20
CA GLU A 101 -4.09 8.54 -1.80
C GLU A 101 -3.99 8.91 -3.29
N GLN A 102 -2.82 9.40 -3.73
CA GLN A 102 -2.56 9.79 -5.10
C GLN A 102 -1.81 8.71 -5.90
N CYS A 103 -2.02 7.44 -5.54
CA CYS A 103 -1.45 6.33 -6.28
C CYS A 103 -1.79 6.39 -7.78
N ASP A 104 -0.85 5.96 -8.62
CA ASP A 104 -1.08 5.87 -10.06
C ASP A 104 -2.04 4.71 -10.36
N PRO A 105 -3.09 4.90 -11.20
CA PRO A 105 -3.99 3.82 -11.60
C PRO A 105 -3.29 2.62 -12.26
N LYS A 106 -2.13 2.83 -12.87
CA LYS A 106 -1.33 1.77 -13.50
C LYS A 106 -0.50 0.97 -12.51
N SER A 107 -0.14 1.58 -11.37
CA SER A 107 0.68 0.98 -10.31
C SER A 107 0.12 1.32 -8.92
N PRO A 108 -1.11 0.86 -8.62
CA PRO A 108 -1.88 1.36 -7.47
C PRO A 108 -1.51 0.73 -6.13
N TRP A 109 -0.40 0.02 -6.01
CA TRP A 109 -0.01 -0.65 -4.76
C TRP A 109 0.63 0.27 -3.73
N ARG A 110 1.23 1.41 -4.17
CA ARG A 110 1.77 2.46 -3.29
C ARG A 110 1.55 3.83 -3.91
N GLY A 111 2.20 4.88 -3.39
CA GLY A 111 2.10 6.24 -3.93
C GLY A 111 2.72 6.41 -5.33
N PRO A 112 2.59 7.60 -5.93
CA PRO A 112 3.18 7.92 -7.24
C PRO A 112 4.72 7.98 -7.16
N GLU A 113 5.39 8.06 -8.31
CA GLU A 113 6.85 8.22 -8.33
C GLU A 113 7.34 9.42 -7.52
N VAL A 114 6.62 10.54 -7.58
CA VAL A 114 6.96 11.76 -6.84
C VAL A 114 5.68 12.45 -6.36
N PHE A 115 5.70 12.89 -5.11
CA PHE A 115 4.68 13.73 -4.53
C PHE A 115 5.33 14.79 -3.62
N VAL A 116 4.88 16.05 -3.72
CA VAL A 116 5.32 17.14 -2.85
C VAL A 116 4.15 17.56 -1.97
N ALA A 117 4.33 17.39 -0.67
CA ALA A 117 3.31 17.75 0.31
C ALA A 117 3.26 19.26 0.58
N LYS A 118 2.14 19.75 1.14
CA LYS A 118 1.95 21.15 1.53
C LYS A 118 2.99 21.64 2.54
N ASN A 119 3.50 20.75 3.38
CA ASN A 119 4.56 21.07 4.35
C ASN A 119 5.98 21.08 3.74
N GLY A 120 6.11 20.90 2.42
CA GLY A 120 7.36 20.95 1.68
C GLY A 120 8.16 19.65 1.70
N LEU A 121 7.68 18.59 2.35
CA LEU A 121 8.28 17.26 2.28
C LEU A 121 8.02 16.63 0.92
N ARG A 122 8.98 15.83 0.47
CA ARG A 122 8.96 15.18 -0.83
C ARG A 122 8.96 13.67 -0.66
N TYR A 123 7.90 13.03 -1.12
CA TYR A 123 7.78 11.59 -1.25
C TYR A 123 8.33 11.14 -2.60
N ILE A 124 9.09 10.06 -2.60
CA ILE A 124 9.64 9.40 -3.79
C ILE A 124 9.37 7.91 -3.67
N ASN A 125 8.87 7.30 -4.75
CA ASN A 125 8.62 5.88 -4.84
C ASN A 125 9.29 5.32 -6.10
N GLN A 126 10.06 4.26 -5.94
CA GLN A 126 10.76 3.57 -7.01
C GLN A 126 10.40 2.10 -6.97
N TRP A 127 9.97 1.55 -8.09
CA TRP A 127 9.63 0.13 -8.18
C TRP A 127 10.04 -0.46 -9.52
N LYS A 128 10.08 -1.77 -9.56
CA LYS A 128 10.19 -2.57 -10.78
C LYS A 128 9.13 -3.65 -10.79
N GLY A 129 8.77 -4.11 -11.98
CA GLY A 129 7.73 -5.12 -12.19
C GLY A 129 6.34 -4.54 -12.42
N ASN A 130 5.34 -5.40 -12.37
CA ASN A 130 3.93 -5.13 -12.61
C ASN A 130 3.09 -5.69 -11.46
N ILE A 131 1.77 -5.52 -11.52
CA ILE A 131 0.85 -5.96 -10.47
C ILE A 131 0.94 -7.47 -10.17
N ASP A 132 1.37 -8.28 -11.11
CA ASP A 132 1.58 -9.72 -10.97
C ASP A 132 2.87 -10.09 -10.22
N ASN A 133 3.90 -9.24 -10.29
CA ASN A 133 5.16 -9.42 -9.58
C ASN A 133 5.93 -8.09 -9.55
N PHE A 134 6.07 -7.50 -8.39
CA PHE A 134 6.74 -6.22 -8.19
C PHE A 134 7.50 -6.16 -6.87
N GLU A 135 8.47 -5.29 -6.82
CA GLU A 135 9.14 -4.85 -5.61
C GLU A 135 9.50 -3.36 -5.71
N GLY A 136 9.60 -2.69 -4.59
CA GLY A 136 9.97 -1.29 -4.58
C GLY A 136 10.36 -0.76 -3.21
N GLU A 137 10.72 0.50 -3.22
CA GLU A 137 11.08 1.25 -2.03
C GLU A 137 10.58 2.68 -2.14
N GLU A 138 10.20 3.23 -1.01
CA GLU A 138 9.72 4.61 -0.92
C GLU A 138 10.45 5.37 0.17
N PHE A 139 10.60 6.67 -0.05
CA PHE A 139 11.31 7.58 0.83
C PHE A 139 10.56 8.90 0.99
N ILE A 140 10.75 9.57 2.12
CA ILE A 140 10.36 10.97 2.30
C ILE A 140 11.59 11.76 2.69
N TYR A 141 11.82 12.84 1.96
CA TYR A 141 12.94 13.76 2.16
C TYR A 141 12.43 15.14 2.58
N ASP A 142 13.23 15.82 3.37
CA ASP A 142 13.10 17.27 3.58
C ASP A 142 13.82 18.05 2.45
N ARG A 143 13.98 19.36 2.62
CA ARG A 143 14.69 20.21 1.66
C ARG A 143 16.21 19.98 1.65
N THR A 144 16.72 19.35 2.70
CA THR A 144 18.06 18.75 2.71
C THR A 144 17.96 17.35 2.12
N ILE A 145 19.05 16.72 1.78
CA ILE A 145 19.03 15.37 1.18
C ILE A 145 18.82 14.24 2.19
N TRP A 146 18.38 14.56 3.41
CA TRP A 146 18.17 13.55 4.45
C TRP A 146 16.82 12.84 4.29
N SER A 147 16.87 11.53 4.18
CA SER A 147 15.70 10.68 4.24
C SER A 147 15.15 10.65 5.66
N LEU A 148 13.91 11.09 5.82
CA LEU A 148 13.18 11.10 7.09
C LEU A 148 12.39 9.81 7.30
N TYR A 149 12.07 9.11 6.22
CA TYR A 149 11.27 7.91 6.16
C TYR A 149 11.77 7.00 5.04
N SER A 150 11.70 5.70 5.27
CA SER A 150 11.91 4.71 4.23
C SER A 150 10.99 3.51 4.44
N ALA A 151 10.54 2.91 3.36
CA ALA A 151 9.87 1.61 3.39
C ALA A 151 10.24 0.79 2.16
N HIS A 152 10.21 -0.54 2.35
CA HIS A 152 10.40 -1.52 1.31
C HIS A 152 9.15 -2.37 1.19
N TYR A 153 8.82 -2.79 -0.02
CA TYR A 153 7.64 -3.62 -0.29
C TYR A 153 7.88 -4.55 -1.48
N LEU A 154 7.21 -5.66 -1.45
CA LEU A 154 7.15 -6.58 -2.58
C LEU A 154 5.83 -7.33 -2.58
N GLY A 155 5.37 -7.74 -3.75
CA GLY A 155 4.09 -8.41 -3.87
C GLY A 155 3.80 -8.91 -5.28
N GLY A 156 2.58 -9.38 -5.45
CA GLY A 156 2.10 -9.90 -6.70
C GLY A 156 0.98 -10.93 -6.55
N LEU A 157 0.67 -11.60 -7.64
CA LEU A 157 -0.30 -12.68 -7.66
C LEU A 157 0.19 -13.86 -6.84
N VAL A 158 -0.74 -14.56 -6.21
CA VAL A 158 -0.49 -15.82 -5.53
C VAL A 158 -1.26 -16.95 -6.19
N ASP A 159 -0.71 -18.15 -6.11
CA ASP A 159 -1.32 -19.33 -6.68
C ASP A 159 -2.57 -19.72 -5.88
N LEU A 160 -3.65 -19.99 -6.58
CA LEU A 160 -4.94 -20.42 -6.00
C LEU A 160 -5.09 -21.95 -5.89
N ARG A 161 -4.00 -22.69 -6.00
CA ARG A 161 -4.03 -24.17 -5.87
C ARG A 161 -4.31 -24.61 -4.46
#